data_263ef12e6beda4c5936a1126cc9ccfe9
#
_entry.id   263ef12e6beda4c5936a1126cc9ccfe9
#
_cell.length_a   1.000
_cell.length_b   1.000
_cell.length_c   1.000
_cell.angle_alpha   90.00
_cell.angle_beta   90.00
_cell.angle_gamma   90.00
#
_symmetry.space_group_name_H-M   'P 1'
#
loop_
_entity.id
_entity.type
_entity.pdbx_description
1 polymer ?
#
loop_
_entity_poly.entity_id
_entity_poly.type
_entity_poly.pdbx_seq_one_letter_code
_entity_poly.pdbx_strand_id
1 'polypeptide(L)'
;MKPARIFQQYIWLVNKLSQYKRLSLEELNNLWLKDEVIGGSPLNRNSFIRHKDAILNMFGIIIECDREHGYKYYIANPEVLKDDAIERWMLSTLTVNTALSDSSSLSDRILLEDVPAGEQYLQTIIQALRINRRLVITYQRFGCESYEKTVSPYSLKLFQRRWYLLTFTGRHYATYSLDRMLSVELSDESFELPADFSADEYFSEYYGVLTDETPIQHVVIRAYDKTPNYLRTLPLHHSQRELVSTEQYTEFCYIIRPTIDFLGQLQSHGDGIEVVSPPELRQKMKDMVARNLKRY
;
A
#
# COMPACT_ATOMS: atom_id res chain seq x y z
N MET A 1 25.29 7.69 -18.69
CA MET A 1 24.99 6.78 -17.57
C MET A 1 23.60 6.20 -17.83
N LYS A 2 23.38 4.89 -17.68
CA LYS A 2 22.04 4.29 -17.92
C LYS A 2 21.07 4.81 -16.85
N PRO A 3 19.83 5.22 -17.20
CA PRO A 3 18.86 5.79 -16.26
C PRO A 3 18.63 4.91 -15.02
N ALA A 4 18.58 3.60 -15.18
CA ALA A 4 18.41 2.65 -14.09
C ALA A 4 19.49 2.79 -13.00
N ARG A 5 20.77 2.99 -13.35
CA ARG A 5 21.86 3.13 -12.39
C ARG A 5 21.76 4.40 -11.54
N ILE A 6 21.21 5.49 -12.10
CA ILE A 6 21.02 6.74 -11.34
C ILE A 6 19.95 6.54 -10.26
N PHE A 7 18.87 5.87 -10.61
CA PHE A 7 17.81 5.53 -9.65
C PHE A 7 18.33 4.67 -8.47
N GLN A 8 19.14 3.66 -8.78
CA GLN A 8 19.79 2.82 -7.77
C GLN A 8 20.61 3.67 -6.78
N GLN A 9 21.29 4.69 -7.29
CA GLN A 9 22.09 5.62 -6.47
C GLN A 9 21.21 6.44 -5.50
N TYR A 10 20.04 6.88 -5.93
CA TYR A 10 19.09 7.62 -5.07
C TYR A 10 18.55 6.75 -3.94
N ILE A 11 18.10 5.55 -4.29
CA ILE A 11 17.59 4.57 -3.32
C ILE A 11 18.66 4.20 -2.31
N TRP A 12 19.87 3.96 -2.77
CA TRP A 12 21.01 3.64 -1.90
C TRP A 12 21.27 4.76 -0.89
N LEU A 13 21.31 6.01 -1.33
CA LEU A 13 21.53 7.16 -0.46
C LEU A 13 20.42 7.28 0.61
N VAL A 14 19.16 7.16 0.22
CA VAL A 14 18.03 7.21 1.15
C VAL A 14 18.12 6.06 2.16
N ASN A 15 18.39 4.84 1.72
CA ASN A 15 18.52 3.68 2.59
C ASN A 15 19.66 3.83 3.60
N LYS A 16 20.83 4.33 3.16
CA LYS A 16 21.98 4.55 4.06
C LYS A 16 21.70 5.65 5.09
N LEU A 17 21.13 6.77 4.68
CA LEU A 17 20.75 7.83 5.60
C LEU A 17 19.63 7.40 6.55
N SER A 18 18.69 6.58 6.10
CA SER A 18 17.65 6.00 6.95
C SER A 18 18.23 5.04 7.99
N GLN A 19 19.19 4.20 7.58
CA GLN A 19 19.84 3.20 8.43
C GLN A 19 20.75 3.82 9.49
N TYR A 20 21.65 4.70 9.08
CA TYR A 20 22.71 5.28 9.94
C TYR A 20 22.28 6.59 10.60
N LYS A 21 21.12 7.15 10.22
CA LYS A 21 20.53 8.39 10.70
C LYS A 21 21.32 9.65 10.32
N ARG A 22 22.63 9.69 10.51
CA ARG A 22 23.50 10.84 10.20
C ARG A 22 24.85 10.37 9.68
N LEU A 23 25.23 10.82 8.48
CA LEU A 23 26.52 10.50 7.86
C LEU A 23 27.16 11.74 7.25
N SER A 24 28.46 11.91 7.39
CA SER A 24 29.23 12.88 6.63
C SER A 24 29.37 12.46 5.17
N LEU A 25 29.75 13.39 4.30
CA LEU A 25 29.99 13.06 2.88
C LEU A 25 31.14 12.05 2.71
N GLU A 26 32.13 12.12 3.57
CA GLU A 26 33.25 11.18 3.59
C GLU A 26 32.79 9.77 4.00
N GLU A 27 32.01 9.66 5.07
CA GLU A 27 31.42 8.39 5.52
C GLU A 27 30.51 7.78 4.42
N LEU A 28 29.68 8.61 3.79
CA LEU A 28 28.86 8.20 2.65
C LEU A 28 29.71 7.71 1.48
N ASN A 29 30.78 8.43 1.15
CA ASN A 29 31.66 8.05 0.05
C ASN A 29 32.42 6.75 0.34
N ASN A 30 32.82 6.52 1.58
CA ASN A 30 33.48 5.27 2.00
C ASN A 30 32.54 4.07 1.89
N LEU A 31 31.27 4.23 2.24
CA LEU A 31 30.23 3.21 2.05
C LEU A 31 29.92 2.99 0.57
N TRP A 32 29.86 4.07 -0.20
CA TRP A 32 29.62 4.06 -1.63
C TRP A 32 30.66 3.27 -2.41
N LEU A 33 31.95 3.51 -2.13
CA LEU A 33 33.04 2.82 -2.81
C LEU A 33 33.15 1.32 -2.48
N LYS A 34 32.60 0.91 -1.33
CA LYS A 34 32.54 -0.50 -0.91
C LYS A 34 31.38 -1.26 -1.53
N ASP A 35 30.40 -0.55 -2.10
CA ASP A 35 29.23 -1.17 -2.72
C ASP A 35 29.57 -1.61 -4.14
N GLU A 36 29.50 -2.91 -4.41
CA GLU A 36 29.88 -3.50 -5.70
C GLU A 36 28.98 -3.07 -6.86
N VAL A 37 27.74 -2.72 -6.55
CA VAL A 37 26.70 -2.38 -7.54
C VAL A 37 26.76 -0.90 -7.90
N ILE A 38 26.86 -0.03 -6.90
CA ILE A 38 26.76 1.43 -7.05
C ILE A 38 28.11 2.07 -7.17
N GLY A 39 29.11 1.49 -6.52
CA GLY A 39 30.50 1.93 -6.50
C GLY A 39 31.14 2.04 -7.89
N GLY A 40 32.39 2.42 -7.94
CA GLY A 40 33.19 2.54 -9.17
C GLY A 40 33.76 3.93 -9.39
N SER A 41 33.06 5.01 -9.06
CA SER A 41 33.60 6.36 -9.02
C SER A 41 33.24 7.03 -7.71
N PRO A 42 34.12 7.81 -7.10
CA PRO A 42 33.83 8.51 -5.86
C PRO A 42 32.60 9.43 -5.98
N LEU A 43 31.77 9.43 -4.93
CA LEU A 43 30.65 10.35 -4.81
C LEU A 43 31.17 11.75 -4.48
N ASN A 44 31.42 12.56 -5.51
CA ASN A 44 31.85 13.93 -5.29
C ASN A 44 30.69 14.84 -4.85
N ARG A 45 31.04 15.98 -4.24
CA ARG A 45 30.06 16.93 -3.68
C ARG A 45 29.01 17.39 -4.70
N ASN A 46 29.40 17.66 -5.92
CA ASN A 46 28.47 18.14 -6.95
C ASN A 46 27.47 17.05 -7.38
N SER A 47 27.94 15.80 -7.47
CA SER A 47 27.08 14.65 -7.75
C SER A 47 26.12 14.40 -6.59
N PHE A 48 26.61 14.48 -5.35
CA PHE A 48 25.75 14.35 -4.17
C PHE A 48 24.66 15.42 -4.10
N ILE A 49 24.96 16.68 -4.38
CA ILE A 49 23.98 17.77 -4.41
C ILE A 49 22.91 17.47 -5.47
N ARG A 50 23.29 17.09 -6.69
CA ARG A 50 22.34 16.71 -7.74
C ARG A 50 21.46 15.52 -7.34
N HIS A 51 22.05 14.52 -6.68
CA HIS A 51 21.26 13.39 -6.18
C HIS A 51 20.26 13.82 -5.10
N LYS A 52 20.69 14.69 -4.18
CA LYS A 52 19.84 15.26 -3.14
C LYS A 52 18.64 15.99 -3.72
N ASP A 53 18.86 16.85 -4.71
CA ASP A 53 17.80 17.63 -5.40
C ASP A 53 16.85 16.69 -6.17
N ALA A 54 17.38 15.68 -6.82
CA ALA A 54 16.58 14.67 -7.51
C ALA A 54 15.74 13.83 -6.53
N ILE A 55 16.29 13.43 -5.38
CA ILE A 55 15.59 12.70 -4.32
C ILE A 55 14.43 13.54 -3.77
N LEU A 56 14.66 14.85 -3.54
CA LEU A 56 13.60 15.76 -3.12
C LEU A 56 12.48 15.83 -4.18
N ASN A 57 12.83 16.05 -5.44
CA ASN A 57 11.86 16.21 -6.52
C ASN A 57 11.06 14.93 -6.83
N MET A 58 11.65 13.74 -6.61
CA MET A 58 11.05 12.46 -6.96
C MET A 58 10.29 11.81 -5.82
N PHE A 59 10.79 11.96 -4.61
CA PHE A 59 10.30 11.24 -3.43
C PHE A 59 9.87 12.19 -2.30
N GLY A 60 9.93 13.49 -2.48
CA GLY A 60 9.62 14.45 -1.41
C GLY A 60 10.55 14.37 -0.21
N ILE A 61 11.66 13.62 -0.27
CA ILE A 61 12.57 13.41 0.85
C ILE A 61 13.56 14.57 0.94
N ILE A 62 13.57 15.25 2.09
CA ILE A 62 14.43 16.37 2.37
C ILE A 62 15.70 15.86 3.08
N ILE A 63 16.86 16.01 2.41
CA ILE A 63 18.16 15.71 3.00
C ILE A 63 18.81 17.02 3.40
N GLU A 64 19.10 17.22 4.68
CA GLU A 64 19.76 18.41 5.22
C GLU A 64 21.14 18.10 5.78
N CYS A 65 21.91 19.17 6.02
CA CYS A 65 23.26 19.10 6.57
C CYS A 65 23.29 19.75 7.96
N ASP A 66 23.60 18.95 8.96
CA ASP A 66 23.85 19.43 10.33
C ASP A 66 25.28 19.98 10.40
N ARG A 67 25.43 21.31 10.34
CA ARG A 67 26.71 22.01 10.33
C ARG A 67 27.34 22.07 11.72
N GLU A 68 26.53 22.03 12.77
CA GLU A 68 26.98 22.15 14.16
C GLU A 68 27.60 20.86 14.67
N HIS A 69 27.15 19.70 14.10
CA HIS A 69 27.62 18.39 14.51
C HIS A 69 28.45 17.68 13.42
N GLY A 70 29.38 18.42 12.79
CA GLY A 70 30.40 17.84 11.91
C GLY A 70 29.96 17.63 10.46
N TYR A 71 29.08 18.52 9.95
CA TYR A 71 28.63 18.49 8.54
C TYR A 71 28.01 17.14 8.13
N LYS A 72 27.21 16.56 9.03
CA LYS A 72 26.52 15.28 8.76
C LYS A 72 25.19 15.50 8.06
N TYR A 73 24.91 14.70 7.04
CA TYR A 73 23.64 14.70 6.31
C TYR A 73 22.65 13.75 6.97
N TYR A 74 21.40 14.13 6.97
CA TYR A 74 20.29 13.38 7.55
C TYR A 74 18.98 13.67 6.79
N ILE A 75 17.96 12.80 6.97
CA ILE A 75 16.63 13.01 6.42
C ILE A 75 15.86 13.90 7.40
N ALA A 76 15.46 15.10 6.96
CA ALA A 76 14.82 16.11 7.80
C ALA A 76 13.32 15.85 8.01
N ASN A 77 12.67 15.13 7.08
CA ASN A 77 11.27 14.75 7.12
C ASN A 77 11.09 13.22 7.14
N PRO A 78 11.50 12.52 8.21
CA PRO A 78 11.47 11.06 8.26
C PRO A 78 10.05 10.46 8.23
N GLU A 79 9.02 11.26 8.45
CA GLU A 79 7.61 10.87 8.33
C GLU A 79 7.22 10.42 6.92
N VAL A 80 7.90 10.91 5.88
CA VAL A 80 7.72 10.48 4.48
C VAL A 80 8.12 9.00 4.27
N LEU A 81 8.90 8.45 5.19
CA LEU A 81 9.33 7.05 5.16
C LEU A 81 8.46 6.15 6.06
N LYS A 82 7.32 6.62 6.56
CA LYS A 82 6.37 5.77 7.30
C LYS A 82 5.81 4.68 6.38
N ASP A 83 5.37 3.57 6.97
CA ASP A 83 4.96 2.39 6.22
C ASP A 83 3.73 2.59 5.32
N ASP A 84 2.89 3.56 5.63
CA ASP A 84 1.69 3.93 4.89
C ASP A 84 1.90 5.01 3.81
N ALA A 85 3.11 5.57 3.70
CA ALA A 85 3.41 6.60 2.72
C ALA A 85 3.65 6.01 1.31
N ILE A 86 3.11 6.68 0.29
CA ILE A 86 3.32 6.29 -1.13
C ILE A 86 4.81 6.30 -1.47
N GLU A 87 5.54 7.26 -0.97
CA GLU A 87 6.98 7.41 -1.14
C GLU A 87 7.74 6.20 -0.59
N ARG A 88 7.34 5.70 0.57
CA ARG A 88 7.89 4.48 1.16
C ARG A 88 7.62 3.25 0.29
N TRP A 89 6.39 3.12 -0.20
CA TRP A 89 6.02 2.04 -1.12
C TRP A 89 6.82 2.11 -2.43
N MET A 90 6.98 3.31 -3.03
CA MET A 90 7.80 3.51 -4.22
C MET A 90 9.26 3.12 -3.98
N LEU A 91 9.84 3.57 -2.87
CA LEU A 91 11.22 3.24 -2.49
C LEU A 91 11.39 1.73 -2.27
N SER A 92 10.47 1.08 -1.57
CA SER A 92 10.46 -0.35 -1.33
C SER A 92 10.41 -1.14 -2.63
N THR A 93 9.47 -0.79 -3.51
CA THR A 93 9.31 -1.42 -4.83
C THR A 93 10.55 -1.26 -5.69
N LEU A 94 11.12 -0.06 -5.74
CA LEU A 94 12.34 0.23 -6.50
C LEU A 94 13.57 -0.48 -5.88
N THR A 95 13.65 -0.57 -4.55
CA THR A 95 14.72 -1.30 -3.87
C THR A 95 14.69 -2.79 -4.26
N VAL A 96 13.51 -3.41 -4.23
CA VAL A 96 13.32 -4.79 -4.65
C VAL A 96 13.67 -4.97 -6.12
N ASN A 97 13.12 -4.13 -7.01
CA ASN A 97 13.42 -4.18 -8.45
C ASN A 97 14.91 -4.01 -8.74
N THR A 98 15.59 -3.13 -8.00
CA THR A 98 17.03 -2.92 -8.14
C THR A 98 17.82 -4.15 -7.74
N ALA A 99 17.54 -4.70 -6.55
CA ALA A 99 18.18 -5.93 -6.08
C ALA A 99 17.96 -7.10 -7.04
N LEU A 100 16.78 -7.19 -7.66
CA LEU A 100 16.44 -8.22 -8.64
C LEU A 100 17.14 -8.02 -9.99
N SER A 101 17.24 -6.76 -10.46
CA SER A 101 17.90 -6.44 -11.73
C SER A 101 19.40 -6.76 -11.70
N ASP A 102 20.03 -6.54 -10.55
CA ASP A 102 21.45 -6.88 -10.34
C ASP A 102 21.67 -8.38 -10.16
N SER A 103 20.58 -9.11 -9.84
CA SER A 103 20.56 -10.55 -9.59
C SER A 103 19.97 -11.34 -10.75
N SER A 104 20.17 -10.90 -12.00
CA SER A 104 19.64 -11.62 -13.19
C SER A 104 20.08 -13.10 -13.24
N SER A 105 21.21 -13.44 -12.63
CA SER A 105 21.68 -14.80 -12.42
C SER A 105 20.92 -15.58 -11.33
N LEU A 106 20.02 -14.92 -10.59
CA LEU A 106 19.23 -15.50 -9.50
C LEU A 106 17.72 -15.51 -9.81
N SER A 107 17.34 -15.24 -11.06
CA SER A 107 15.92 -15.20 -11.50
C SER A 107 15.18 -16.54 -11.27
N ASP A 108 15.91 -17.65 -11.22
CA ASP A 108 15.41 -18.98 -10.89
C ASP A 108 15.24 -19.24 -9.38
N ARG A 109 15.77 -18.35 -8.54
CA ARG A 109 15.73 -18.46 -7.07
C ARG A 109 14.84 -17.42 -6.40
N ILE A 110 14.36 -16.42 -7.13
CA ILE A 110 13.53 -15.34 -6.62
C ILE A 110 12.21 -15.39 -7.35
N LEU A 111 11.17 -15.82 -6.64
CA LEU A 111 9.82 -15.91 -7.16
C LEU A 111 9.02 -14.69 -6.70
N LEU A 112 8.46 -13.96 -7.65
CA LEU A 112 7.54 -12.87 -7.39
C LEU A 112 6.12 -13.34 -7.66
N GLU A 113 5.18 -12.84 -6.87
CA GLU A 113 3.77 -13.03 -7.18
C GLU A 113 3.35 -12.05 -8.28
N ASP A 114 2.65 -12.55 -9.29
CA ASP A 114 2.06 -11.70 -10.32
C ASP A 114 1.02 -10.77 -9.72
N VAL A 115 1.12 -9.50 -10.06
CA VAL A 115 0.06 -8.52 -9.79
C VAL A 115 -0.90 -8.54 -10.98
N PRO A 116 -2.21 -8.76 -10.77
CA PRO A 116 -3.16 -8.82 -11.87
C PRO A 116 -3.20 -7.52 -12.69
N ALA A 117 -3.55 -7.69 -13.96
CA ALA A 117 -3.67 -6.64 -14.95
C ALA A 117 -4.53 -5.44 -14.51
N GLY A 118 -4.35 -4.32 -15.17
CA GLY A 118 -5.01 -3.05 -14.89
C GLY A 118 -4.02 -1.91 -14.74
N GLU A 119 -2.72 -2.21 -14.62
CA GLU A 119 -1.66 -1.20 -14.51
C GLU A 119 -1.61 -0.28 -15.74
N GLN A 120 -2.03 -0.76 -16.91
CA GLN A 120 -2.12 0.03 -18.13
C GLN A 120 -3.04 1.25 -18.00
N TYR A 121 -4.02 1.21 -17.08
CA TYR A 121 -4.96 2.31 -16.85
C TYR A 121 -4.49 3.29 -15.77
N LEU A 122 -3.49 2.93 -14.96
CA LEU A 122 -3.03 3.76 -13.85
C LEU A 122 -2.62 5.15 -14.28
N GLN A 123 -1.89 5.27 -15.40
CA GLN A 123 -1.41 6.57 -15.88
C GLN A 123 -2.58 7.51 -16.22
N THR A 124 -3.59 7.02 -16.94
CA THR A 124 -4.79 7.79 -17.31
C THR A 124 -5.59 8.18 -16.07
N ILE A 125 -5.75 7.25 -15.12
CA ILE A 125 -6.47 7.50 -13.88
C ILE A 125 -5.75 8.52 -13.00
N ILE A 126 -4.43 8.39 -12.84
CA ILE A 126 -3.60 9.35 -12.07
C ILE A 126 -3.66 10.75 -12.71
N GLN A 127 -3.65 10.83 -14.04
CA GLN A 127 -3.84 12.10 -14.73
C GLN A 127 -5.21 12.70 -14.41
N ALA A 128 -6.29 11.91 -14.48
CA ALA A 128 -7.64 12.36 -14.17
C ALA A 128 -7.78 12.87 -12.73
N LEU A 129 -7.19 12.15 -11.76
CA LEU A 129 -7.13 12.56 -10.35
C LEU A 129 -6.40 13.90 -10.18
N ARG A 130 -5.27 14.08 -10.88
CA ARG A 130 -4.45 15.30 -10.77
C ARG A 130 -5.17 16.55 -11.26
N ILE A 131 -5.97 16.44 -12.32
CA ILE A 131 -6.64 17.59 -12.97
C ILE A 131 -8.15 17.61 -12.69
N ASN A 132 -8.65 16.78 -11.79
CA ASN A 132 -10.06 16.66 -11.43
C ASN A 132 -10.99 16.49 -12.64
N ARG A 133 -10.61 15.61 -13.56
CA ARG A 133 -11.44 15.24 -14.71
C ARG A 133 -12.13 13.93 -14.52
N ARG A 134 -13.35 13.82 -15.07
CA ARG A 134 -14.09 12.57 -15.09
C ARG A 134 -13.44 11.56 -16.03
N LEU A 135 -13.77 10.31 -15.80
CA LEU A 135 -13.35 9.19 -16.64
C LEU A 135 -14.59 8.54 -17.26
N VAL A 136 -14.48 8.15 -18.52
CA VAL A 136 -15.39 7.21 -19.17
C VAL A 136 -14.75 5.84 -19.07
N ILE A 137 -15.42 4.93 -18.35
CA ILE A 137 -14.93 3.57 -18.12
C ILE A 137 -15.89 2.56 -18.78
N THR A 138 -15.35 1.60 -19.52
CA THR A 138 -16.08 0.37 -19.89
C THR A 138 -15.73 -0.69 -18.87
N TYR A 139 -16.71 -1.17 -18.13
CA TYR A 139 -16.53 -2.08 -17.01
C TYR A 139 -17.34 -3.36 -17.17
N GLN A 140 -16.75 -4.49 -16.81
CA GLN A 140 -17.44 -5.79 -16.85
C GLN A 140 -17.41 -6.45 -15.47
N ARG A 141 -18.58 -6.63 -14.86
CA ARG A 141 -18.73 -7.46 -13.66
C ARG A 141 -18.66 -8.93 -14.05
N PHE A 142 -18.18 -9.77 -13.13
CA PHE A 142 -18.16 -11.21 -13.38
C PHE A 142 -19.57 -11.74 -13.67
N GLY A 143 -19.70 -12.47 -14.79
CA GLY A 143 -20.98 -13.05 -15.22
C GLY A 143 -22.00 -12.06 -15.78
N CYS A 144 -21.63 -10.81 -16.03
CA CYS A 144 -22.49 -9.77 -16.58
C CYS A 144 -21.93 -9.25 -17.91
N GLU A 145 -22.80 -8.60 -18.69
CA GLU A 145 -22.38 -7.82 -19.85
C GLU A 145 -21.58 -6.58 -19.41
N SER A 146 -20.72 -6.11 -20.29
CA SER A 146 -20.00 -4.86 -20.10
C SER A 146 -20.92 -3.67 -20.25
N TYR A 147 -20.63 -2.59 -19.53
CA TYR A 147 -21.34 -1.34 -19.63
C TYR A 147 -20.37 -0.17 -19.54
N GLU A 148 -20.74 0.92 -20.17
CA GLU A 148 -20.01 2.17 -20.13
C GLU A 148 -20.60 3.10 -19.05
N LYS A 149 -19.73 3.83 -18.38
CA LYS A 149 -20.14 4.79 -17.34
C LYS A 149 -19.13 5.92 -17.20
N THR A 150 -19.65 7.14 -17.09
CA THR A 150 -18.86 8.30 -16.68
C THR A 150 -18.82 8.38 -15.17
N VAL A 151 -17.62 8.52 -14.60
CA VAL A 151 -17.38 8.53 -13.14
C VAL A 151 -16.43 9.64 -12.76
N SER A 152 -16.57 10.17 -11.55
CA SER A 152 -15.62 11.11 -10.94
C SER A 152 -14.61 10.31 -10.11
N PRO A 153 -13.33 10.23 -10.51
CA PRO A 153 -12.30 9.51 -9.76
C PRO A 153 -11.96 10.26 -8.48
N TYR A 154 -11.96 9.58 -7.35
CA TYR A 154 -11.67 10.15 -6.03
C TYR A 154 -10.35 9.65 -5.45
N SER A 155 -10.09 8.35 -5.52
CA SER A 155 -8.81 7.79 -5.08
C SER A 155 -8.51 6.43 -5.70
N LEU A 156 -7.22 6.06 -5.69
CA LEU A 156 -6.75 4.72 -6.01
C LEU A 156 -6.33 4.01 -4.72
N LYS A 157 -6.73 2.75 -4.57
CA LYS A 157 -6.31 1.88 -3.46
C LYS A 157 -5.75 0.58 -4.00
N LEU A 158 -4.53 0.22 -3.56
CA LEU A 158 -3.99 -1.11 -3.75
C LEU A 158 -4.43 -1.98 -2.57
N PHE A 159 -5.13 -3.09 -2.87
CA PHE A 159 -5.57 -4.02 -1.85
C PHE A 159 -5.50 -5.46 -2.37
N GLN A 160 -4.88 -6.35 -1.61
CA GLN A 160 -4.68 -7.76 -1.98
C GLN A 160 -4.18 -7.93 -3.43
N ARG A 161 -3.15 -7.18 -3.80
CA ARG A 161 -2.49 -7.18 -5.12
C ARG A 161 -3.37 -6.70 -6.29
N ARG A 162 -4.48 -6.01 -6.03
CA ARG A 162 -5.34 -5.42 -7.06
C ARG A 162 -5.49 -3.93 -6.84
N TRP A 163 -5.47 -3.18 -7.92
CA TRP A 163 -5.80 -1.78 -7.91
C TRP A 163 -7.30 -1.56 -7.98
N TYR A 164 -7.78 -0.67 -7.16
CA TYR A 164 -9.17 -0.26 -7.09
C TYR A 164 -9.29 1.25 -7.21
N LEU A 165 -10.23 1.69 -8.04
CA LEU A 165 -10.60 3.08 -8.20
C LEU A 165 -11.86 3.36 -7.39
N LEU A 166 -11.76 4.22 -6.38
CA LEU A 166 -12.90 4.81 -5.72
C LEU A 166 -13.43 5.95 -6.57
N THR A 167 -14.72 5.95 -6.84
CA THR A 167 -15.40 6.97 -7.64
C THR A 167 -16.62 7.48 -6.92
N PHE A 168 -17.04 8.70 -7.26
CA PHE A 168 -18.36 9.21 -6.92
C PHE A 168 -19.24 9.24 -8.17
N THR A 169 -20.45 8.68 -8.06
CA THR A 169 -21.38 8.53 -9.18
C THR A 169 -22.44 9.64 -9.25
N GLY A 170 -22.28 10.70 -8.46
CA GLY A 170 -23.26 11.77 -8.27
C GLY A 170 -24.31 11.45 -7.19
N ARG A 171 -24.36 10.21 -6.70
CA ARG A 171 -25.31 9.78 -5.64
C ARG A 171 -24.63 9.00 -4.52
N HIS A 172 -23.68 8.14 -4.85
CA HIS A 172 -22.97 7.27 -3.90
C HIS A 172 -21.56 7.01 -4.39
N TYR A 173 -20.72 6.59 -3.47
CA TYR A 173 -19.39 6.08 -3.80
C TYR A 173 -19.50 4.68 -4.40
N ALA A 174 -18.61 4.38 -5.34
CA ALA A 174 -18.49 3.06 -5.95
C ALA A 174 -17.02 2.72 -6.20
N THR A 175 -16.68 1.46 -5.92
CA THR A 175 -15.31 0.96 -6.10
C THR A 175 -15.25 0.04 -7.31
N TYR A 176 -14.30 0.32 -8.22
CA TYR A 176 -14.06 -0.44 -9.44
C TYR A 176 -12.68 -1.07 -9.41
N SER A 177 -12.59 -2.37 -9.60
CA SER A 177 -11.30 -3.07 -9.76
C SER A 177 -10.76 -2.84 -11.16
N LEU A 178 -9.50 -2.43 -11.29
CA LEU A 178 -8.90 -2.06 -12.57
C LEU A 178 -8.76 -3.26 -13.52
N ASP A 179 -8.56 -4.46 -13.00
CA ASP A 179 -8.47 -5.71 -13.77
C ASP A 179 -9.79 -6.09 -14.48
N ARG A 180 -10.90 -5.44 -14.14
CA ARG A 180 -12.21 -5.61 -14.78
C ARG A 180 -12.60 -4.45 -15.68
N MET A 181 -11.73 -3.47 -15.87
CA MET A 181 -11.89 -2.40 -16.85
C MET A 181 -11.47 -2.89 -18.23
N LEU A 182 -12.28 -2.63 -19.23
CA LEU A 182 -12.00 -2.95 -20.64
C LEU A 182 -11.44 -1.73 -21.36
N SER A 183 -11.88 -0.52 -20.97
CA SER A 183 -11.30 0.75 -21.41
C SER A 183 -11.41 1.80 -20.32
N VAL A 184 -10.50 2.78 -20.35
CA VAL A 184 -10.51 3.97 -19.50
C VAL A 184 -10.08 5.16 -20.34
N GLU A 185 -10.94 6.15 -20.48
CA GLU A 185 -10.70 7.34 -21.25
C GLU A 185 -10.92 8.58 -20.40
N LEU A 186 -10.11 9.62 -20.64
CA LEU A 186 -10.27 10.91 -20.00
C LEU A 186 -11.46 11.64 -20.63
N SER A 187 -12.43 12.02 -19.81
CA SER A 187 -13.57 12.83 -20.24
C SER A 187 -13.18 14.31 -20.34
N ASP A 188 -13.91 15.08 -21.16
CA ASP A 188 -13.77 16.54 -21.17
C ASP A 188 -14.47 17.23 -20.00
N GLU A 189 -15.29 16.49 -19.25
CA GLU A 189 -15.99 16.99 -18.07
C GLU A 189 -15.07 17.02 -16.84
N SER A 190 -15.05 18.14 -16.14
CA SER A 190 -14.43 18.26 -14.82
C SER A 190 -15.43 17.94 -13.72
N PHE A 191 -14.90 17.68 -12.52
CA PHE A 191 -15.68 17.57 -11.30
C PHE A 191 -14.99 18.32 -10.19
N GLU A 192 -15.71 18.67 -9.15
CA GLU A 192 -15.18 19.28 -7.95
C GLU A 192 -15.00 18.20 -6.87
N LEU A 193 -13.75 18.02 -6.42
CA LEU A 193 -13.45 17.15 -5.27
C LEU A 193 -13.76 17.94 -4.00
N PRO A 194 -14.61 17.44 -3.08
CA PRO A 194 -14.87 18.11 -1.81
C PRO A 194 -13.58 18.37 -1.05
N ALA A 195 -13.43 19.58 -0.50
CA ALA A 195 -12.20 19.99 0.18
C ALA A 195 -11.93 19.18 1.48
N ASP A 196 -12.96 18.59 2.04
CA ASP A 196 -12.93 17.73 3.22
C ASP A 196 -12.80 16.23 2.90
N PHE A 197 -12.73 15.85 1.63
CA PHE A 197 -12.56 14.45 1.27
C PHE A 197 -11.14 13.96 1.58
N SER A 198 -11.07 12.93 2.40
CA SER A 198 -9.87 12.15 2.68
C SER A 198 -10.10 10.68 2.33
N ALA A 199 -9.27 10.13 1.44
CA ALA A 199 -9.34 8.71 1.09
C ALA A 199 -8.97 7.81 2.27
N ASP A 200 -8.02 8.26 3.10
CA ASP A 200 -7.59 7.57 4.30
C ASP A 200 -8.73 7.49 5.32
N GLU A 201 -9.39 8.62 5.62
CA GLU A 201 -10.57 8.64 6.49
C GLU A 201 -11.71 7.78 5.94
N TYR A 202 -11.98 7.87 4.62
CA TYR A 202 -13.04 7.09 3.98
C TYR A 202 -12.84 5.58 4.16
N PHE A 203 -11.60 5.10 3.99
CA PHE A 203 -11.30 3.68 4.11
C PHE A 203 -10.92 3.24 5.53
N SER A 204 -10.72 4.17 6.45
CA SER A 204 -10.26 3.86 7.82
C SER A 204 -11.22 2.99 8.63
N GLU A 205 -12.51 2.98 8.26
CA GLU A 205 -13.52 2.16 8.92
C GLU A 205 -13.70 0.77 8.27
N TYR A 206 -12.98 0.49 7.17
CA TYR A 206 -13.11 -0.74 6.38
C TYR A 206 -11.81 -1.53 6.36
N TYR A 207 -11.93 -2.86 6.39
CA TYR A 207 -10.79 -3.74 6.17
C TYR A 207 -10.22 -3.62 4.75
N GLY A 208 -11.09 -3.59 3.76
CA GLY A 208 -10.72 -3.70 2.36
C GLY A 208 -11.21 -2.57 1.48
N VAL A 209 -11.87 -2.95 0.41
CA VAL A 209 -12.35 -2.05 -0.65
C VAL A 209 -13.86 -2.12 -0.87
N LEU A 210 -14.53 -3.10 -0.27
CA LEU A 210 -15.99 -3.17 -0.28
C LEU A 210 -16.51 -2.23 0.79
N THR A 211 -17.14 -1.18 0.32
CA THR A 211 -17.75 -0.17 1.17
C THR A 211 -19.25 -0.23 0.99
N ASP A 212 -19.96 -0.49 2.07
CA ASP A 212 -21.42 -0.54 2.13
C ASP A 212 -21.93 0.21 3.37
N GLU A 213 -23.22 0.20 3.58
CA GLU A 213 -23.87 0.87 4.72
C GLU A 213 -23.80 0.05 6.03
N THR A 214 -23.00 -1.02 6.08
CA THR A 214 -22.78 -1.78 7.30
C THR A 214 -22.29 -0.83 8.42
N PRO A 215 -22.96 -0.77 9.58
CA PRO A 215 -22.56 0.13 10.67
C PRO A 215 -21.22 -0.27 11.26
N ILE A 216 -20.50 0.70 11.82
CA ILE A 216 -19.31 0.46 12.62
C ILE A 216 -19.69 -0.40 13.82
N GLN A 217 -18.88 -1.41 14.11
CA GLN A 217 -19.09 -2.35 15.23
C GLN A 217 -17.79 -2.55 15.99
N HIS A 218 -17.95 -2.85 17.27
CA HIS A 218 -16.89 -3.41 18.11
C HIS A 218 -16.86 -4.92 17.91
N VAL A 219 -15.93 -5.38 17.10
CA VAL A 219 -15.78 -6.80 16.79
C VAL A 219 -14.72 -7.40 17.70
N VAL A 220 -15.05 -8.46 18.41
CA VAL A 220 -14.10 -9.24 19.21
C VAL A 220 -13.94 -10.62 18.59
N ILE A 221 -12.70 -11.01 18.38
CA ILE A 221 -12.32 -12.35 17.94
C ILE A 221 -11.43 -13.03 18.96
N ARG A 222 -11.46 -14.36 18.98
CA ARG A 222 -10.44 -15.21 19.60
C ARG A 222 -9.56 -15.80 18.53
N ALA A 223 -8.28 -15.72 18.76
CA ALA A 223 -7.26 -16.34 17.93
C ALA A 223 -6.59 -17.48 18.71
N TYR A 224 -6.44 -18.62 18.06
CA TYR A 224 -5.93 -19.85 18.65
C TYR A 224 -4.56 -20.23 18.10
N ASP A 225 -3.85 -21.09 18.78
CA ASP A 225 -2.57 -21.68 18.41
C ASP A 225 -1.50 -20.63 18.02
N LYS A 226 -1.08 -20.61 16.76
CA LYS A 226 -0.09 -19.67 16.22
C LYS A 226 -0.68 -18.38 15.66
N THR A 227 -2.00 -18.35 15.46
CA THR A 227 -2.69 -17.22 14.81
C THR A 227 -2.49 -15.88 15.53
N PRO A 228 -2.44 -15.80 16.88
CA PRO A 228 -2.13 -14.54 17.56
C PRO A 228 -0.83 -13.88 17.11
N ASN A 229 0.21 -14.68 16.83
CA ASN A 229 1.51 -14.15 16.41
C ASN A 229 1.45 -13.55 15.01
N TYR A 230 0.68 -14.15 14.10
CA TYR A 230 0.45 -13.57 12.78
C TYR A 230 -0.30 -12.25 12.87
N LEU A 231 -1.35 -12.17 13.70
CA LEU A 231 -2.12 -10.94 13.89
C LEU A 231 -1.31 -9.83 14.57
N ARG A 232 -0.35 -10.15 15.43
CA ARG A 232 0.56 -9.18 16.05
C ARG A 232 1.56 -8.62 15.04
N THR A 233 2.10 -9.47 14.17
CA THR A 233 3.11 -9.07 13.16
C THR A 233 2.50 -8.40 11.96
N LEU A 234 1.26 -8.74 11.59
CA LEU A 234 0.52 -8.15 10.49
C LEU A 234 -0.94 -7.90 10.94
N PRO A 235 -1.22 -6.77 11.63
CA PRO A 235 -2.56 -6.43 12.06
C PRO A 235 -3.55 -6.35 10.89
N LEU A 236 -4.74 -6.90 11.06
CA LEU A 236 -5.77 -6.85 10.01
C LEU A 236 -6.32 -5.43 9.78
N HIS A 237 -6.29 -4.60 10.81
CA HIS A 237 -6.80 -3.24 10.76
C HIS A 237 -6.07 -2.36 11.79
N HIS A 238 -5.92 -1.07 11.51
CA HIS A 238 -5.22 -0.13 12.40
C HIS A 238 -5.85 -0.03 13.80
N SER A 239 -7.16 -0.31 13.92
CA SER A 239 -7.86 -0.33 15.21
C SER A 239 -7.66 -1.62 16.01
N GLN A 240 -6.89 -2.58 15.50
CA GLN A 240 -6.63 -3.84 16.21
C GLN A 240 -5.99 -3.60 17.58
N ARG A 241 -6.60 -4.16 18.62
CA ARG A 241 -6.07 -4.15 19.97
C ARG A 241 -6.19 -5.51 20.60
N GLU A 242 -5.15 -5.96 21.26
CA GLU A 242 -5.15 -7.16 22.07
C GLU A 242 -5.82 -6.86 23.41
N LEU A 243 -6.83 -7.66 23.79
CA LEU A 243 -7.58 -7.50 25.03
C LEU A 243 -7.06 -8.42 26.13
N VAL A 244 -6.94 -9.71 25.80
CA VAL A 244 -6.57 -10.78 26.75
C VAL A 244 -5.70 -11.78 26.02
N SER A 245 -4.67 -12.29 26.70
CA SER A 245 -3.86 -13.41 26.23
C SER A 245 -3.80 -14.46 27.30
N THR A 246 -4.18 -15.70 26.95
CA THR A 246 -4.16 -16.89 27.82
C THR A 246 -3.30 -17.97 27.19
N GLU A 247 -3.15 -19.10 27.84
CA GLU A 247 -2.48 -20.26 27.24
C GLU A 247 -3.29 -20.91 26.12
N GLN A 248 -4.61 -20.71 26.06
CA GLN A 248 -5.50 -21.34 25.10
C GLN A 248 -5.85 -20.46 23.93
N TYR A 249 -5.96 -19.12 24.12
CA TYR A 249 -6.34 -18.17 23.08
C TYR A 249 -5.88 -16.76 23.44
N THR A 250 -5.88 -15.90 22.42
CA THR A 250 -5.75 -14.45 22.57
C THR A 250 -6.97 -13.75 21.97
N GLU A 251 -7.55 -12.79 22.70
CA GLU A 251 -8.65 -11.96 22.20
C GLU A 251 -8.11 -10.66 21.60
N PHE A 252 -8.62 -10.34 20.41
CA PHE A 252 -8.40 -9.06 19.74
C PHE A 252 -9.72 -8.36 19.52
N CYS A 253 -9.73 -7.02 19.65
CA CYS A 253 -10.88 -6.23 19.27
C CYS A 253 -10.55 -5.29 18.09
N TYR A 254 -11.59 -4.97 17.33
CA TYR A 254 -11.57 -4.07 16.20
C TYR A 254 -12.74 -3.09 16.29
N ILE A 255 -12.52 -1.85 15.85
CA ILE A 255 -13.58 -0.89 15.59
C ILE A 255 -13.65 -0.75 14.08
N ILE A 256 -14.64 -1.38 13.45
CA ILE A 256 -14.65 -1.59 12.00
C ILE A 256 -16.08 -1.80 11.47
N ARG A 257 -16.29 -1.53 10.19
CA ARG A 257 -17.47 -2.00 9.44
C ARG A 257 -17.20 -3.41 8.92
N PRO A 258 -17.81 -4.46 9.51
CA PRO A 258 -17.48 -5.84 9.18
C PRO A 258 -18.14 -6.29 7.86
N THR A 259 -17.63 -5.74 6.76
CA THR A 259 -18.04 -6.10 5.40
C THR A 259 -17.61 -7.52 5.03
N ILE A 260 -18.06 -8.01 3.87
CA ILE A 260 -17.80 -9.40 3.47
C ILE A 260 -16.33 -9.70 3.24
N ASP A 261 -15.51 -8.72 2.83
CA ASP A 261 -14.08 -8.88 2.67
C ASP A 261 -13.36 -9.07 4.02
N PHE A 262 -13.80 -8.38 5.09
CA PHE A 262 -13.31 -8.63 6.43
C PHE A 262 -13.68 -10.04 6.92
N LEU A 263 -14.93 -10.47 6.70
CA LEU A 263 -15.36 -11.83 7.06
C LEU A 263 -14.60 -12.90 6.27
N GLY A 264 -14.34 -12.65 4.98
CA GLY A 264 -13.51 -13.51 4.15
C GLY A 264 -12.07 -13.62 4.67
N GLN A 265 -11.51 -12.51 5.14
CA GLN A 265 -10.19 -12.50 5.77
C GLN A 265 -10.17 -13.30 7.07
N LEU A 266 -11.19 -13.17 7.94
CA LEU A 266 -11.27 -13.98 9.13
C LEU A 266 -11.36 -15.48 8.81
N GLN A 267 -12.13 -15.86 7.78
CA GLN A 267 -12.24 -17.26 7.33
C GLN A 267 -10.94 -17.81 6.74
N SER A 268 -10.08 -16.97 6.19
CA SER A 268 -8.79 -17.42 5.63
C SER A 268 -7.84 -18.00 6.68
N HIS A 269 -8.10 -17.74 7.97
CA HIS A 269 -7.36 -18.31 9.09
C HIS A 269 -7.90 -19.69 9.53
N GLY A 270 -8.92 -20.22 8.82
CA GLY A 270 -9.49 -21.55 9.12
C GLY A 270 -10.13 -21.63 10.48
N ASP A 271 -9.72 -22.63 11.26
CA ASP A 271 -10.15 -22.86 12.64
C ASP A 271 -9.37 -22.03 13.68
N GLY A 272 -8.34 -21.33 13.24
CA GLY A 272 -7.51 -20.47 14.07
C GLY A 272 -8.21 -19.19 14.57
N ILE A 273 -9.43 -18.86 14.10
CA ILE A 273 -10.17 -17.66 14.52
C ILE A 273 -11.63 -18.00 14.82
N GLU A 274 -12.14 -17.43 15.90
CA GLU A 274 -13.56 -17.43 16.29
C GLU A 274 -14.04 -15.99 16.46
N VAL A 275 -15.17 -15.62 15.85
CA VAL A 275 -15.86 -14.37 16.16
C VAL A 275 -16.65 -14.53 17.45
N VAL A 276 -16.36 -13.72 18.46
CA VAL A 276 -17.01 -13.72 19.77
C VAL A 276 -18.17 -12.75 19.82
N SER A 277 -17.94 -11.53 19.33
CA SER A 277 -18.89 -10.40 19.39
C SER A 277 -18.78 -9.55 18.13
N PRO A 278 -19.89 -8.92 17.68
CA PRO A 278 -21.23 -8.99 18.24
C PRO A 278 -21.96 -10.31 17.86
N PRO A 279 -23.05 -10.67 18.55
CA PRO A 279 -23.76 -11.94 18.34
C PRO A 279 -24.24 -12.15 16.89
N GLU A 280 -24.72 -11.10 16.23
CA GLU A 280 -25.19 -11.15 14.84
C GLU A 280 -24.06 -11.49 13.88
N LEU A 281 -22.88 -10.91 14.10
CA LEU A 281 -21.68 -11.20 13.31
C LEU A 281 -21.20 -12.63 13.55
N ARG A 282 -21.21 -13.06 14.79
CA ARG A 282 -20.90 -14.45 15.16
C ARG A 282 -21.83 -15.44 14.45
N GLN A 283 -23.15 -15.16 14.44
CA GLN A 283 -24.11 -15.99 13.76
C GLN A 283 -23.87 -16.02 12.24
N LYS A 284 -23.58 -14.85 11.64
CA LYS A 284 -23.25 -14.74 10.20
C LYS A 284 -22.03 -15.60 9.85
N MET A 285 -20.96 -15.55 10.66
CA MET A 285 -19.78 -16.40 10.49
C MET A 285 -20.13 -17.89 10.62
N LYS A 286 -20.88 -18.27 11.64
CA LYS A 286 -21.33 -19.66 11.83
C LYS A 286 -22.12 -20.18 10.61
N ASP A 287 -22.99 -19.36 10.05
CA ASP A 287 -23.75 -19.70 8.85
C ASP A 287 -22.86 -19.84 7.61
N MET A 288 -21.83 -19.01 7.50
CA MET A 288 -20.83 -19.12 6.42
C MET A 288 -20.04 -20.42 6.51
N VAL A 289 -19.56 -20.78 7.69
CA VAL A 289 -18.86 -22.04 7.94
C VAL A 289 -19.78 -23.25 7.71
N ALA A 290 -21.02 -23.19 8.15
CA ALA A 290 -22.00 -24.26 7.93
C ALA A 290 -22.31 -24.47 6.43
N ARG A 291 -22.37 -23.39 5.65
CA ARG A 291 -22.52 -23.50 4.18
C ARG A 291 -21.27 -24.11 3.54
N ASN A 292 -20.09 -23.79 4.03
CA ASN A 292 -18.85 -24.42 3.55
C ASN A 292 -18.87 -25.92 3.85
N LEU A 293 -19.18 -26.31 5.09
CA LEU A 293 -19.22 -27.72 5.50
C LEU A 293 -20.17 -28.57 4.63
N LYS A 294 -21.29 -27.99 4.19
CA LYS A 294 -22.25 -28.69 3.30
C LYS A 294 -21.73 -28.99 1.90
N ARG A 295 -20.58 -28.43 1.51
CA ARG A 295 -19.98 -28.67 0.19
C ARG A 295 -18.96 -29.81 0.20
N TYR A 296 -18.60 -30.28 1.40
CA TYR A 296 -17.74 -31.45 1.65
C TYR A 296 -18.56 -32.66 2.08
#